data_1f5c16972cba97ba96a7b7242be64048
#
_entry.id   1f5c16972cba97ba96a7b7242be64048
#
_cell.length_a   1.000
_cell.length_b   1.000
_cell.length_c   1.000
_cell.angle_alpha   90.00
_cell.angle_beta   90.00
_cell.angle_gamma   90.00
#
_symmetry.space_group_name_H-M   'P 1'
#
loop_
_entity.id
_entity.type
_entity.pdbx_description
1 polymer ?
#
loop_
_entity_poly.entity_id
_entity_poly.type
_entity_poly.pdbx_seq_one_letter_code
_entity_poly.pdbx_strand_id
1 'polypeptide(L)'
;MISHTAPHKAVVLARGLGSRMRRAAEDVALTAEQSRAADAGVKAMISLDGRPFLDFVISALADAGFTDICLVIGPEHDLIRDHYDGVTKQRVRISYAVQAEPLGTANAVLAAEEFAGGDRVLVLNSDNYYPAEALELLHEVPGSALVGFTREGMLKHSNIPVERIAAFALATADAEGNLA
;
A
#
# COMPACT_ATOMS: atom_id res chain seq x y z
N MET A 1 -28.79 7.70 -6.32
CA MET A 1 -28.09 7.02 -7.43
C MET A 1 -26.62 7.01 -7.08
N ILE A 2 -26.08 5.84 -6.76
CA ILE A 2 -24.63 5.69 -6.52
C ILE A 2 -23.99 5.81 -7.90
N SER A 3 -23.12 6.81 -8.08
CA SER A 3 -22.35 6.98 -9.32
C SER A 3 -21.45 5.76 -9.50
N HIS A 4 -21.66 5.02 -10.57
CA HIS A 4 -20.84 3.86 -10.95
C HIS A 4 -19.54 4.26 -11.69
N THR A 5 -19.00 5.44 -11.38
CA THR A 5 -17.67 5.79 -11.90
C THR A 5 -16.62 4.91 -11.22
N ALA A 6 -15.66 4.44 -12.01
CA ALA A 6 -14.54 3.67 -11.51
C ALA A 6 -13.78 4.48 -10.41
N PRO A 7 -13.29 3.85 -9.34
CA PRO A 7 -12.60 4.56 -8.28
C PRO A 7 -11.28 5.13 -8.81
N HIS A 8 -11.09 6.43 -8.71
CA HIS A 8 -9.82 7.09 -9.05
C HIS A 8 -8.98 7.41 -7.82
N LYS A 9 -9.50 7.11 -6.62
CA LYS A 9 -8.87 7.35 -5.34
C LYS A 9 -8.24 6.09 -4.75
N ALA A 10 -7.00 6.20 -4.26
CA ALA A 10 -6.33 5.15 -3.53
C ALA A 10 -5.81 5.65 -2.17
N VAL A 11 -5.96 4.83 -1.14
CA VAL A 11 -5.44 5.04 0.20
C VAL A 11 -4.31 4.06 0.44
N VAL A 12 -3.09 4.55 0.57
CA VAL A 12 -1.89 3.74 0.79
C VAL A 12 -1.47 3.84 2.26
N LEU A 13 -1.48 2.70 2.95
CA LEU A 13 -1.16 2.63 4.37
C LEU A 13 0.37 2.61 4.55
N ALA A 14 0.95 3.76 4.87
CA ALA A 14 2.40 3.97 4.92
C ALA A 14 2.95 4.23 6.33
N ARG A 15 2.15 4.02 7.39
CA ARG A 15 2.58 4.14 8.79
C ARG A 15 3.20 2.87 9.39
N GLY A 16 3.69 1.94 8.59
CA GLY A 16 4.31 0.73 9.11
C GLY A 16 5.59 1.04 9.90
N LEU A 17 5.63 0.72 11.21
CA LEU A 17 6.77 1.01 12.10
C LEU A 17 8.06 0.22 11.80
N GLY A 18 8.08 -0.66 10.79
CA GLY A 18 9.27 -1.39 10.38
C GLY A 18 10.00 -2.20 11.48
N SER A 19 9.36 -2.44 12.63
CA SER A 19 9.98 -3.03 13.81
C SER A 19 10.69 -4.37 13.60
N ARG A 20 10.20 -5.17 12.63
CA ARG A 20 10.87 -6.42 12.22
C ARG A 20 12.10 -6.17 11.36
N MET A 21 12.07 -5.12 10.54
CA MET A 21 13.18 -4.76 9.66
C MET A 21 14.35 -4.16 10.44
N ARG A 22 14.07 -3.34 11.45
CA ARG A 22 15.11 -2.81 12.35
C ARG A 22 15.90 -3.94 13.03
N ARG A 23 15.25 -5.03 13.43
CA ARG A 23 15.91 -6.24 13.97
C ARG A 23 16.69 -7.03 12.94
N ALA A 24 16.22 -7.09 11.68
CA ALA A 24 16.90 -7.80 10.60
C ALA A 24 18.04 -6.98 9.96
N ALA A 25 18.06 -5.67 10.14
CA ALA A 25 19.11 -4.78 9.62
C ALA A 25 20.43 -4.90 10.40
N GLU A 26 20.40 -5.47 11.60
CA GLU A 26 21.61 -5.74 12.40
C GLU A 26 22.53 -6.80 11.73
N ASP A 27 22.00 -7.64 10.84
CA ASP A 27 22.69 -8.75 10.19
C ASP A 27 23.01 -8.52 8.70
N VAL A 28 22.62 -7.38 8.10
CA VAL A 28 22.77 -7.12 6.66
C VAL A 28 23.44 -5.77 6.41
N ALA A 29 24.45 -5.76 5.52
CA ALA A 29 25.11 -4.51 5.08
C ALA A 29 24.13 -3.64 4.27
N LEU A 30 23.52 -2.66 4.91
CA LEU A 30 22.64 -1.66 4.28
C LEU A 30 23.48 -0.47 3.78
N THR A 31 23.02 0.16 2.67
CA THR A 31 23.54 1.48 2.28
C THR A 31 23.12 2.55 3.31
N ALA A 32 23.80 3.70 3.29
CA ALA A 32 23.48 4.81 4.20
C ALA A 32 22.03 5.32 4.04
N GLU A 33 21.44 5.22 2.84
CA GLU A 33 20.03 5.56 2.58
C GLU A 33 19.08 4.50 3.11
N GLN A 34 19.40 3.23 2.89
CA GLN A 34 18.63 2.11 3.41
C GLN A 34 18.64 2.10 4.94
N SER A 35 19.80 2.43 5.55
CA SER A 35 19.89 2.57 7.00
C SER A 35 19.00 3.69 7.53
N ARG A 36 19.00 4.87 6.90
CA ARG A 36 18.13 5.98 7.29
C ARG A 36 16.64 5.63 7.19
N ALA A 37 16.21 4.97 6.12
CA ALA A 37 14.83 4.51 5.97
C ALA A 37 14.45 3.42 6.97
N ALA A 38 15.38 2.53 7.31
CA ALA A 38 15.22 1.50 8.32
C ALA A 38 15.13 2.09 9.73
N ASP A 39 15.99 3.04 10.06
CA ASP A 39 16.04 3.75 11.35
C ASP A 39 14.76 4.59 11.58
N ALA A 40 14.29 5.27 10.53
CA ALA A 40 13.01 5.96 10.54
C ALA A 40 11.80 5.01 10.58
N GLY A 41 12.01 3.70 10.41
CA GLY A 41 10.94 2.70 10.41
C GLY A 41 10.04 2.74 9.16
N VAL A 42 10.42 3.49 8.13
CA VAL A 42 9.61 3.71 6.92
C VAL A 42 10.02 2.77 5.80
N LYS A 43 9.54 1.53 5.83
CA LYS A 43 9.87 0.50 4.83
C LYS A 43 9.59 0.93 3.40
N ALA A 44 8.51 1.67 3.19
CA ALA A 44 8.11 2.14 1.89
C ALA A 44 9.14 3.08 1.23
N MET A 45 10.03 3.68 2.03
CA MET A 45 11.09 4.58 1.57
C MET A 45 12.44 3.88 1.34
N ILE A 46 12.51 2.55 1.44
CA ILE A 46 13.72 1.80 1.07
C ILE A 46 14.02 2.06 -0.40
N SER A 47 15.26 2.47 -0.67
CA SER A 47 15.72 2.72 -2.03
C SER A 47 15.94 1.41 -2.78
N LEU A 48 15.28 1.30 -3.94
CA LEU A 48 15.51 0.29 -4.95
C LEU A 48 15.98 1.01 -6.23
N ASP A 49 17.19 0.74 -6.66
CA ASP A 49 17.78 1.36 -7.85
C ASP A 49 17.68 2.91 -7.85
N GLY A 50 17.99 3.51 -6.68
CA GLY A 50 17.98 4.96 -6.49
C GLY A 50 16.60 5.61 -6.34
N ARG A 51 15.52 4.82 -6.24
CA ARG A 51 14.16 5.31 -6.04
C ARG A 51 13.49 4.61 -4.85
N PRO A 52 12.67 5.31 -4.04
CA PRO A 52 11.90 4.67 -2.99
C PRO A 52 10.98 3.57 -3.54
N PHE A 53 10.82 2.48 -2.78
CA PHE A 53 9.86 1.42 -3.15
C PHE A 53 8.44 1.96 -3.36
N LEU A 54 8.04 2.95 -2.58
CA LEU A 54 6.73 3.60 -2.69
C LEU A 54 6.50 4.26 -4.06
N ASP A 55 7.55 4.73 -4.75
CA ASP A 55 7.43 5.25 -6.11
C ASP A 55 6.93 4.19 -7.11
N PHE A 56 7.39 2.95 -6.94
CA PHE A 56 6.93 1.83 -7.78
C PHE A 56 5.46 1.49 -7.49
N VAL A 57 5.06 1.52 -6.21
CA VAL A 57 3.64 1.31 -5.83
C VAL A 57 2.75 2.41 -6.42
N ILE A 58 3.15 3.68 -6.28
CA ILE A 58 2.41 4.83 -6.82
C ILE A 58 2.35 4.77 -8.35
N SER A 59 3.44 4.38 -9.00
CA SER A 59 3.47 4.23 -10.46
C SER A 59 2.50 3.14 -10.93
N ALA A 60 2.46 1.98 -10.27
CA ALA A 60 1.53 0.90 -10.58
C ALA A 60 0.07 1.33 -10.39
N LEU A 61 -0.23 2.11 -9.33
CA LEU A 61 -1.55 2.70 -9.13
C LEU A 61 -1.94 3.65 -10.27
N ALA A 62 -1.02 4.51 -10.69
CA ALA A 62 -1.24 5.43 -11.80
C ALA A 62 -1.47 4.70 -13.13
N ASP A 63 -0.75 3.60 -13.37
CA ASP A 63 -0.93 2.74 -14.55
C ASP A 63 -2.32 2.09 -14.56
N ALA A 64 -2.83 1.70 -13.39
CA ALA A 64 -4.17 1.13 -13.22
C ALA A 64 -5.30 2.18 -13.15
N GLY A 65 -5.03 3.49 -13.34
CA GLY A 65 -6.06 4.53 -13.43
C GLY A 65 -6.35 5.28 -12.13
N PHE A 66 -5.64 4.99 -11.03
CA PHE A 66 -5.77 5.74 -9.77
C PHE A 66 -4.94 7.03 -9.84
N THR A 67 -5.60 8.19 -9.78
CA THR A 67 -4.99 9.50 -9.95
C THR A 67 -4.90 10.32 -8.67
N ASP A 68 -5.71 10.01 -7.69
CA ASP A 68 -5.73 10.66 -6.39
C ASP A 68 -5.26 9.68 -5.32
N ILE A 69 -4.12 9.95 -4.70
CA ILE A 69 -3.48 9.04 -3.76
C ILE A 69 -3.33 9.72 -2.41
N CYS A 70 -3.91 9.12 -1.37
CA CYS A 70 -3.72 9.53 0.01
C CYS A 70 -2.72 8.58 0.69
N LEU A 71 -1.61 9.13 1.15
CA LEU A 71 -0.64 8.40 1.97
C LEU A 71 -1.03 8.55 3.44
N VAL A 72 -1.40 7.44 4.08
CA VAL A 72 -1.65 7.43 5.52
C VAL A 72 -0.33 7.24 6.25
N ILE A 73 0.10 8.26 6.94
CA ILE A 73 1.40 8.35 7.60
C ILE A 73 1.26 8.61 9.10
N GLY A 74 2.31 8.40 9.87
CA GLY A 74 2.42 8.88 11.25
C GLY A 74 2.90 10.33 11.32
N PRO A 75 2.71 11.00 12.45
CA PRO A 75 3.24 12.36 12.66
C PRO A 75 4.77 12.42 12.57
N GLU A 76 5.45 11.27 12.75
CA GLU A 76 6.90 11.11 12.71
C GLU A 76 7.48 10.87 11.30
N HIS A 77 6.64 10.80 10.26
CA HIS A 77 7.05 10.39 8.91
C HIS A 77 7.33 11.58 7.97
N ASP A 78 8.14 12.54 8.42
CA ASP A 78 8.58 13.68 7.60
C ASP A 78 9.32 13.23 6.34
N LEU A 79 10.07 12.14 6.38
CA LEU A 79 10.80 11.60 5.23
C LEU A 79 9.90 11.34 4.01
N ILE A 80 8.66 10.89 4.22
CA ILE A 80 7.69 10.68 3.13
C ILE A 80 7.23 12.02 2.58
N ARG A 81 6.90 12.98 3.46
CA ARG A 81 6.46 14.32 3.05
C ARG A 81 7.54 15.03 2.27
N ASP A 82 8.75 15.11 2.81
CA ASP A 82 9.89 15.80 2.20
C ASP A 82 10.17 15.27 0.80
N HIS A 83 10.10 13.94 0.62
CA HIS A 83 10.31 13.33 -0.69
C HIS A 83 9.21 13.74 -1.68
N TYR A 84 7.94 13.51 -1.33
CA TYR A 84 6.84 13.74 -2.28
C TYR A 84 6.48 15.22 -2.45
N ASP A 85 6.72 16.07 -1.50
CA ASP A 85 6.52 17.52 -1.65
C ASP A 85 7.58 18.14 -2.55
N GLY A 86 8.81 17.58 -2.55
CA GLY A 86 9.91 18.00 -3.40
C GLY A 86 9.84 17.52 -4.87
N VAL A 87 8.97 16.55 -5.19
CA VAL A 87 8.91 15.94 -6.53
C VAL A 87 7.72 16.47 -7.33
N THR A 88 7.97 16.88 -8.59
CA THR A 88 6.89 17.23 -9.52
C THR A 88 6.16 15.98 -9.98
N LYS A 89 4.86 15.90 -9.69
CA LYS A 89 3.97 14.79 -10.06
C LYS A 89 3.15 15.17 -11.28
N GLN A 90 3.21 14.36 -12.33
CA GLN A 90 2.47 14.61 -13.57
C GLN A 90 1.22 13.74 -13.71
N ARG A 91 1.24 12.54 -13.10
CA ARG A 91 0.21 11.51 -13.29
C ARG A 91 -0.74 11.37 -12.12
N VAL A 92 -0.32 11.79 -10.91
CA VAL A 92 -1.08 11.61 -9.69
C VAL A 92 -1.08 12.87 -8.84
N ARG A 93 -2.11 13.06 -8.04
CA ARG A 93 -2.15 14.00 -6.90
C ARG A 93 -1.90 13.22 -5.62
N ILE A 94 -0.95 13.68 -4.81
CA ILE A 94 -0.65 13.06 -3.52
C ILE A 94 -1.15 13.99 -2.42
N SER A 95 -1.86 13.42 -1.47
CA SER A 95 -2.30 14.02 -0.22
C SER A 95 -1.89 13.13 0.96
N TYR A 96 -2.01 13.67 2.17
CA TYR A 96 -1.61 12.95 3.39
C TYR A 96 -2.76 12.92 4.40
N ALA A 97 -2.96 11.77 5.01
CA ALA A 97 -3.75 11.62 6.20
C ALA A 97 -2.84 11.18 7.36
N VAL A 98 -3.03 11.78 8.53
CA VAL A 98 -2.20 11.46 9.70
C VAL A 98 -2.95 10.51 10.60
N GLN A 99 -2.43 9.29 10.73
CA GLN A 99 -2.83 8.39 11.79
C GLN A 99 -2.07 8.76 13.06
N ALA A 100 -2.70 9.44 14.00
CA ALA A 100 -2.04 9.97 15.20
C ALA A 100 -1.43 8.86 16.08
N GLU A 101 -2.14 7.74 16.24
CA GLU A 101 -1.70 6.59 17.03
C GLU A 101 -1.80 5.30 16.20
N PRO A 102 -0.86 4.34 16.36
CA PRO A 102 -0.83 3.11 15.56
C PRO A 102 -1.85 2.06 16.06
N LEU A 103 -3.15 2.39 16.02
CA LEU A 103 -4.24 1.56 16.52
C LEU A 103 -4.73 0.50 15.52
N GLY A 104 -3.89 0.15 14.53
CA GLY A 104 -4.17 -0.90 13.56
C GLY A 104 -4.74 -0.39 12.23
N THR A 105 -4.99 -1.35 11.32
CA THR A 105 -5.34 -1.09 9.92
C THR A 105 -6.66 -0.32 9.77
N ALA A 106 -7.71 -0.70 10.50
CA ALA A 106 -8.99 -0.02 10.43
C ALA A 106 -8.90 1.46 10.85
N ASN A 107 -8.14 1.75 11.90
CA ASN A 107 -7.88 3.12 12.35
C ASN A 107 -7.06 3.91 11.30
N ALA A 108 -6.12 3.26 10.61
CA ALA A 108 -5.37 3.89 9.52
C ALA A 108 -6.29 4.26 8.35
N VAL A 109 -7.22 3.38 7.97
CA VAL A 109 -8.22 3.67 6.93
C VAL A 109 -9.13 4.82 7.35
N LEU A 110 -9.59 4.82 8.60
CA LEU A 110 -10.44 5.88 9.15
C LEU A 110 -9.75 7.26 9.11
N ALA A 111 -8.44 7.33 9.28
CA ALA A 111 -7.69 8.58 9.16
C ALA A 111 -7.83 9.24 7.76
N ALA A 112 -8.14 8.45 6.72
CA ALA A 112 -8.38 8.92 5.36
C ALA A 112 -9.86 9.19 5.03
N GLU A 113 -10.77 9.24 6.01
CA GLU A 113 -12.21 9.42 5.81
C GLU A 113 -12.54 10.69 5.03
N GLU A 114 -11.92 11.80 5.39
CA GLU A 114 -12.10 13.09 4.70
C GLU A 114 -11.68 13.01 3.23
N PHE A 115 -10.54 12.35 2.94
CA PHE A 115 -10.09 12.12 1.57
C PHE A 115 -11.07 11.23 0.79
N ALA A 116 -11.59 10.18 1.41
CA ALA A 116 -12.56 9.29 0.78
C ALA A 116 -13.83 10.06 0.39
N GLY A 117 -14.37 10.91 1.28
CA GLY A 117 -15.52 11.79 1.00
C GLY A 117 -16.78 11.03 0.61
N GLY A 118 -16.91 9.74 0.99
CA GLY A 118 -18.01 8.86 0.61
C GLY A 118 -17.84 8.18 -0.77
N ASP A 119 -16.75 8.41 -1.47
CA ASP A 119 -16.42 7.72 -2.72
C ASP A 119 -15.85 6.31 -2.43
N ARG A 120 -15.87 5.44 -3.45
CA ARG A 120 -15.10 4.20 -3.44
C ARG A 120 -13.62 4.52 -3.47
N VAL A 121 -12.86 3.86 -2.61
CA VAL A 121 -11.40 3.99 -2.56
C VAL A 121 -10.75 2.61 -2.62
N LEU A 122 -9.62 2.50 -3.31
CA LEU A 122 -8.75 1.35 -3.16
C LEU A 122 -7.92 1.53 -1.89
N VAL A 123 -7.84 0.50 -1.04
CA VAL A 123 -6.98 0.49 0.15
C VAL A 123 -5.90 -0.56 -0.01
N LEU A 124 -4.63 -0.19 0.16
CA LEU A 124 -3.51 -1.11 0.06
C LEU A 124 -2.36 -0.76 1.02
N ASN A 125 -1.50 -1.73 1.29
CA ASN A 125 -0.28 -1.51 2.06
C ASN A 125 0.83 -0.94 1.18
N SER A 126 1.67 -0.10 1.76
CA SER A 126 2.81 0.54 1.10
C SER A 126 4.03 -0.38 0.93
N ASP A 127 4.05 -1.54 1.58
CA ASP A 127 5.18 -2.47 1.61
C ASP A 127 4.97 -3.74 0.74
N ASN A 128 3.91 -3.75 -0.07
CA ASN A 128 3.63 -4.80 -1.04
C ASN A 128 3.56 -4.23 -2.46
N TYR A 129 4.07 -4.99 -3.42
CA TYR A 129 3.88 -4.72 -4.85
C TYR A 129 2.86 -5.71 -5.40
N TYR A 130 1.78 -5.19 -5.96
CA TYR A 130 0.67 -5.99 -6.48
C TYR A 130 0.78 -6.14 -7.99
N PRO A 131 0.37 -7.28 -8.57
CA PRO A 131 0.26 -7.43 -10.02
C PRO A 131 -0.67 -6.37 -10.62
N ALA A 132 -0.35 -5.90 -11.82
CA ALA A 132 -1.16 -4.89 -12.52
C ALA A 132 -2.61 -5.36 -12.67
N GLU A 133 -2.82 -6.60 -13.05
CA GLU A 133 -4.13 -7.23 -13.24
C GLU A 133 -5.00 -7.17 -11.97
N ALA A 134 -4.39 -7.27 -10.79
CA ALA A 134 -5.10 -7.18 -9.51
C ALA A 134 -5.63 -5.75 -9.27
N LEU A 135 -4.85 -4.74 -9.62
CA LEU A 135 -5.23 -3.33 -9.49
C LEU A 135 -6.30 -2.95 -10.52
N GLU A 136 -6.16 -3.40 -11.76
CA GLU A 136 -7.11 -3.20 -12.84
C GLU A 136 -8.48 -3.83 -12.52
N LEU A 137 -8.49 -5.08 -12.03
CA LEU A 137 -9.72 -5.75 -11.60
C LEU A 137 -10.44 -4.97 -10.50
N LEU A 138 -9.72 -4.47 -9.49
CA LEU A 138 -10.31 -3.69 -8.39
C LEU A 138 -10.79 -2.31 -8.86
N HIS A 139 -10.19 -1.76 -9.91
CA HIS A 139 -10.65 -0.52 -10.52
C HIS A 139 -12.00 -0.69 -11.22
N GLU A 140 -12.24 -1.83 -11.88
CA GLU A 140 -13.42 -2.09 -12.69
C GLU A 140 -14.60 -2.67 -11.89
N VAL A 141 -14.34 -3.49 -10.87
CA VAL A 141 -15.40 -4.19 -10.11
C VAL A 141 -16.35 -3.20 -9.44
N PRO A 142 -17.67 -3.33 -9.61
CA PRO A 142 -18.65 -2.52 -8.90
C PRO A 142 -18.77 -2.94 -7.42
N GLY A 143 -18.96 -1.97 -6.52
CA GLY A 143 -19.15 -2.25 -5.09
C GLY A 143 -17.86 -2.49 -4.31
N SER A 144 -17.96 -3.21 -3.21
CA SER A 144 -16.83 -3.59 -2.35
C SER A 144 -16.25 -4.92 -2.81
N ALA A 145 -14.95 -4.97 -2.98
CA ALA A 145 -14.26 -6.17 -3.45
C ALA A 145 -12.87 -6.30 -2.81
N LEU A 146 -12.33 -7.50 -2.84
CA LEU A 146 -10.93 -7.78 -2.52
C LEU A 146 -10.37 -8.79 -3.53
N VAL A 147 -9.05 -8.76 -3.73
CA VAL A 147 -8.36 -9.77 -4.55
C VAL A 147 -7.91 -10.89 -3.67
N GLY A 148 -8.36 -12.12 -3.99
CA GLY A 148 -7.85 -13.36 -3.42
C GLY A 148 -6.71 -13.91 -4.26
N PHE A 149 -5.58 -14.26 -3.62
CA PHE A 149 -4.46 -14.95 -4.27
C PHE A 149 -4.48 -16.41 -3.89
N THR A 150 -4.41 -17.30 -4.89
CA THR A 150 -4.32 -18.74 -4.60
C THR A 150 -2.98 -19.07 -3.96
N ARG A 151 -2.97 -20.04 -3.03
CA ARG A 151 -1.74 -20.50 -2.40
C ARG A 151 -0.71 -20.98 -3.42
N GLU A 152 -1.16 -21.71 -4.44
CA GLU A 152 -0.29 -22.19 -5.52
C GLU A 152 0.33 -21.04 -6.31
N GLY A 153 -0.48 -20.03 -6.69
CA GLY A 153 -0.01 -18.84 -7.38
C GLY A 153 1.03 -18.07 -6.56
N MET A 154 0.81 -17.91 -5.26
CA MET A 154 1.76 -17.25 -4.37
C MET A 154 3.07 -18.04 -4.24
N LEU A 155 3.02 -19.36 -4.11
CA LEU A 155 4.22 -20.22 -4.04
C LEU A 155 5.04 -20.16 -5.34
N LYS A 156 4.38 -20.01 -6.48
CA LYS A 156 5.02 -20.03 -7.80
C LYS A 156 5.55 -18.66 -8.24
N HIS A 157 4.83 -17.58 -7.90
CA HIS A 157 5.03 -16.27 -8.52
C HIS A 157 5.40 -15.15 -7.52
N SER A 158 5.44 -15.43 -6.21
CA SER A 158 5.87 -14.43 -5.24
C SER A 158 7.25 -14.75 -4.65
N ASN A 159 7.86 -13.73 -4.06
CA ASN A 159 9.08 -13.86 -3.27
C ASN A 159 8.81 -14.06 -1.77
N ILE A 160 7.56 -14.39 -1.40
CA ILE A 160 7.13 -14.54 -0.01
C ILE A 160 7.55 -15.93 0.48
N PRO A 161 8.27 -16.04 1.61
CA PRO A 161 8.63 -17.34 2.18
C PRO A 161 7.42 -18.22 2.48
N VAL A 162 7.55 -19.52 2.24
CA VAL A 162 6.45 -20.52 2.35
C VAL A 162 5.81 -20.48 3.74
N GLU A 163 6.61 -20.32 4.79
CA GLU A 163 6.17 -20.25 6.18
C GLU A 163 5.29 -19.03 6.43
N ARG A 164 5.53 -17.94 5.71
CA ARG A 164 4.71 -16.73 5.80
C ARG A 164 3.41 -16.86 5.02
N ILE A 165 3.42 -17.53 3.86
CA ILE A 165 2.20 -17.82 3.10
C ILE A 165 1.25 -18.67 3.93
N ALA A 166 1.77 -19.66 4.69
CA ALA A 166 0.97 -20.52 5.56
C ALA A 166 0.27 -19.75 6.71
N ALA A 167 0.77 -18.57 7.07
CA ALA A 167 0.23 -17.75 8.14
C ALA A 167 -0.75 -16.65 7.66
N PHE A 168 -1.06 -16.59 6.36
CA PHE A 168 -2.03 -15.63 5.84
C PHE A 168 -3.46 -16.04 6.16
N ALA A 169 -4.34 -15.04 6.28
CA ALA A 169 -5.76 -15.27 6.40
C ALA A 169 -6.28 -15.99 5.13
N LEU A 170 -7.16 -16.96 5.34
CA LEU A 170 -7.86 -17.65 4.27
C LEU A 170 -9.21 -16.97 4.05
N ALA A 171 -9.55 -16.74 2.80
CA ALA A 171 -10.86 -16.31 2.39
C ALA A 171 -11.54 -17.45 1.63
N THR A 172 -12.81 -17.67 1.91
CA THR A 172 -13.67 -18.58 1.12
C THR A 172 -14.67 -17.74 0.34
N ALA A 173 -14.97 -18.17 -0.86
CA ALA A 173 -15.98 -17.56 -1.69
C ALA A 173 -17.03 -18.60 -2.10
N ASP A 174 -18.27 -18.16 -2.27
CA ASP A 174 -19.33 -18.97 -2.86
C ASP A 174 -19.14 -19.11 -4.38
N ALA A 175 -20.08 -19.81 -5.05
CA ALA A 175 -20.02 -20.05 -6.49
C ALA A 175 -20.13 -18.74 -7.32
N GLU A 176 -20.70 -17.71 -6.75
CA GLU A 176 -20.88 -16.37 -7.34
C GLU A 176 -19.68 -15.45 -7.05
N GLY A 177 -18.70 -15.89 -6.23
CA GLY A 177 -17.51 -15.13 -5.87
C GLY A 177 -17.70 -14.18 -4.69
N ASN A 178 -18.80 -14.27 -3.95
CA ASN A 178 -18.99 -13.48 -2.73
C ASN A 178 -18.23 -14.11 -1.57
N LEU A 179 -17.73 -13.27 -0.66
CA LEU A 179 -17.14 -13.75 0.59
C LEU A 179 -18.18 -14.52 1.42
N ALA A 180 -17.81 -15.75 1.80
CA ALA A 180 -18.63 -16.64 2.62
C ALA A 180 -18.22 -16.54 4.12
#